data_503efc41e98b89d6c3be9aa42cfca6a4
#
_entry.id   503efc41e98b89d6c3be9aa42cfca6a4
#
_cell.length_a   1.000
_cell.length_b   1.000
_cell.length_c   1.000
_cell.angle_alpha   90.00
_cell.angle_beta   90.00
_cell.angle_gamma   90.00
#
_symmetry.space_group_name_H-M   'P 1'
#
loop_
_entity.id
_entity.type
_entity.pdbx_description
1 polymer ?
#
loop_
_entity_poly.entity_id
_entity_poly.type
_entity_poly.pdbx_seq_one_letter_code
_entity_poly.pdbx_strand_id
1 'polypeptide(L)'
;MNNIKGLLIKGAFFTGLAKYSVMIINIIVTAILARLLPPEDFGTIALTVVVTSFFDILANAGIGPAIIQNKDINETDLPNLFRFSTYLAFVLVLLFGALIYPISIFYGKVELVSILFLVTIQLFFNTLNVVPLALLLKEKKFQIIAKNAVCSACICGFFSVLAAFNDWGIYSLLITPIGVSVITFVLTVRYNFQIVCFKTLAVSKKSIKKILNFSIYQFLFNFVNYFSRNMDKILLGRYLGFQSLGYYEKSYRLMTLPISTLTNVFTPSLQPVLSDFQNDITVIRNVYNRISQYLFFVGTILTPFLCFSAKEIILILFGEQWMAAVPVFQVLSVSVPFQMVDSLSGSILQSANKIKYLFKTGIYCAILNLVILVLSLVIFDDIVKISSFISLGFVLNFAISIYYISRYAILQSLKDYFSKNIKFFLSMLLCTLLMIGISFLNLNMLFSLSAKILVAVLYALFSGLYFRLFSFNQLTSLVKK
;
A
#
# COMPACT_ATOMS: atom_id res chain seq x y z
N MET A 1 9.02 6.15 -32.55
CA MET A 1 8.09 6.53 -31.49
C MET A 1 6.90 5.56 -31.33
N ASN A 2 6.31 5.01 -32.40
CA ASN A 2 5.17 4.08 -32.30
C ASN A 2 5.46 2.78 -31.50
N ASN A 3 6.68 2.23 -31.63
CA ASN A 3 7.08 1.01 -30.96
C ASN A 3 7.23 1.20 -29.43
N ILE A 4 7.64 2.40 -28.96
CA ILE A 4 7.79 2.72 -27.54
C ILE A 4 6.41 2.90 -26.89
N LYS A 5 5.47 3.59 -27.56
CA LYS A 5 4.08 3.72 -27.07
C LYS A 5 3.41 2.35 -26.91
N GLY A 6 3.57 1.46 -27.88
CA GLY A 6 3.02 0.10 -27.81
C GLY A 6 3.59 -0.72 -26.64
N LEU A 7 4.90 -0.64 -26.40
CA LEU A 7 5.55 -1.32 -25.28
C LEU A 7 5.11 -0.77 -23.91
N LEU A 8 4.95 0.56 -23.79
CA LEU A 8 4.48 1.21 -22.56
C LEU A 8 3.02 0.83 -22.26
N ILE A 9 2.13 0.88 -23.25
CA ILE A 9 0.72 0.50 -23.09
C ILE A 9 0.61 -0.98 -22.71
N LYS A 10 1.34 -1.86 -23.41
CA LYS A 10 1.37 -3.29 -23.14
C LYS A 10 1.92 -3.58 -21.72
N GLY A 11 3.01 -2.91 -21.33
CA GLY A 11 3.58 -3.02 -19.98
C GLY A 11 2.62 -2.57 -18.89
N ALA A 12 1.99 -1.40 -19.05
CA ALA A 12 1.00 -0.87 -18.12
C ALA A 12 -0.23 -1.79 -18.01
N PHE A 13 -0.71 -2.32 -19.13
CA PHE A 13 -1.85 -3.24 -19.17
C PHE A 13 -1.56 -4.54 -18.40
N PHE A 14 -0.45 -5.23 -18.69
CA PHE A 14 -0.12 -6.48 -17.99
C PHE A 14 0.20 -6.28 -16.51
N THR A 15 0.91 -5.20 -16.18
CA THR A 15 1.20 -4.86 -14.77
C THR A 15 -0.09 -4.51 -14.01
N GLY A 16 -0.99 -3.75 -14.62
CA GLY A 16 -2.30 -3.42 -14.06
C GLY A 16 -3.17 -4.66 -13.87
N LEU A 17 -3.31 -5.48 -14.93
CA LEU A 17 -4.09 -6.71 -14.88
C LEU A 17 -3.57 -7.65 -13.78
N ALA A 18 -2.25 -7.86 -13.69
CA ALA A 18 -1.67 -8.69 -12.65
C ALA A 18 -1.95 -8.13 -11.25
N LYS A 19 -1.76 -6.82 -11.06
CA LYS A 19 -1.98 -6.16 -9.76
C LYS A 19 -3.42 -6.33 -9.28
N TYR A 20 -4.40 -6.09 -10.14
CA TYR A 20 -5.81 -6.25 -9.79
C TYR A 20 -6.21 -7.71 -9.62
N SER A 21 -5.69 -8.63 -10.45
CA SER A 21 -5.93 -10.07 -10.27
C SER A 21 -5.39 -10.57 -8.93
N VAL A 22 -4.14 -10.25 -8.59
CA VAL A 22 -3.54 -10.61 -7.29
C VAL A 22 -4.30 -9.98 -6.13
N MET A 23 -4.76 -8.73 -6.28
CA MET A 23 -5.58 -8.06 -5.26
C MET A 23 -6.89 -8.81 -5.01
N ILE A 24 -7.60 -9.21 -6.06
CA ILE A 24 -8.87 -9.97 -5.96
C ILE A 24 -8.61 -11.33 -5.31
N ILE A 25 -7.59 -12.06 -5.75
CA ILE A 25 -7.20 -13.34 -5.17
C ILE A 25 -6.93 -13.19 -3.66
N ASN A 26 -6.14 -12.18 -3.29
CA ASN A 26 -5.82 -11.92 -1.89
C ASN A 26 -7.04 -11.53 -1.05
N ILE A 27 -8.01 -10.80 -1.60
CA ILE A 27 -9.26 -10.47 -0.91
C ILE A 27 -10.07 -11.76 -0.67
N ILE A 28 -10.22 -12.61 -1.68
CA ILE A 28 -10.96 -13.87 -1.57
C ILE A 28 -10.29 -14.79 -0.55
N VAL A 29 -8.99 -15.04 -0.68
CA VAL A 29 -8.22 -15.88 0.25
C VAL A 29 -8.31 -15.33 1.68
N THR A 30 -8.11 -14.00 1.85
CA THR A 30 -8.22 -13.37 3.16
C THR A 30 -9.63 -13.48 3.75
N ALA A 31 -10.68 -13.34 2.93
CA ALA A 31 -12.06 -13.47 3.40
C ALA A 31 -12.37 -14.89 3.89
N ILE A 32 -11.89 -15.91 3.18
CA ILE A 32 -12.06 -17.31 3.60
C ILE A 32 -11.28 -17.57 4.90
N LEU A 33 -10.00 -17.19 4.95
CA LEU A 33 -9.16 -17.41 6.12
C LEU A 33 -9.64 -16.63 7.35
N ALA A 34 -10.18 -15.41 7.17
CA ALA A 34 -10.69 -14.61 8.27
C ALA A 34 -11.96 -15.18 8.91
N ARG A 35 -12.67 -16.07 8.24
CA ARG A 35 -13.81 -16.81 8.81
C ARG A 35 -13.38 -18.07 9.57
N LEU A 36 -12.22 -18.63 9.23
CA LEU A 36 -11.69 -19.86 9.82
C LEU A 36 -10.77 -19.59 11.00
N LEU A 37 -10.08 -18.43 11.01
CA LEU A 37 -9.01 -18.13 11.96
C LEU A 37 -9.36 -16.91 12.81
N PRO A 38 -8.95 -16.87 14.08
CA PRO A 38 -9.24 -15.76 14.98
C PRO A 38 -8.50 -14.48 14.59
N PRO A 39 -9.03 -13.29 14.95
CA PRO A 39 -8.39 -12.00 14.67
C PRO A 39 -6.97 -11.86 15.23
N GLU A 40 -6.66 -12.54 16.32
CA GLU A 40 -5.34 -12.56 16.96
C GLU A 40 -4.24 -13.10 16.01
N ASP A 41 -4.54 -14.17 15.25
CA ASP A 41 -3.62 -14.74 14.27
C ASP A 41 -3.27 -13.72 13.18
N PHE A 42 -4.26 -12.96 12.71
CA PHE A 42 -4.04 -11.89 11.74
C PHE A 42 -3.23 -10.73 12.30
N GLY A 43 -3.40 -10.39 13.58
CA GLY A 43 -2.58 -9.41 14.27
C GLY A 43 -1.12 -9.88 14.39
N THR A 44 -0.93 -11.15 14.73
CA THR A 44 0.41 -11.76 14.80
C THR A 44 1.10 -11.74 13.44
N ILE A 45 0.38 -12.09 12.37
CA ILE A 45 0.92 -12.01 11.01
C ILE A 45 1.15 -10.56 10.59
N ALA A 46 0.30 -9.60 10.96
CA ALA A 46 0.51 -8.19 10.68
C ALA A 46 1.84 -7.69 11.24
N LEU A 47 2.14 -8.05 12.50
CA LEU A 47 3.44 -7.75 13.11
C LEU A 47 4.59 -8.45 12.38
N THR A 48 4.43 -9.72 12.05
CA THR A 48 5.43 -10.49 11.30
C THR A 48 5.76 -9.83 9.97
N VAL A 49 4.74 -9.35 9.24
CA VAL A 49 4.91 -8.59 8.00
C VAL A 49 5.66 -7.27 8.24
N VAL A 50 5.37 -6.58 9.34
CA VAL A 50 6.11 -5.36 9.71
C VAL A 50 7.59 -5.68 9.91
N VAL A 51 7.93 -6.68 10.72
CA VAL A 51 9.34 -7.04 10.95
C VAL A 51 10.03 -7.47 9.65
N THR A 52 9.37 -8.31 8.84
CA THR A 52 9.94 -8.81 7.58
C THR A 52 10.17 -7.69 6.58
N SER A 53 9.20 -6.77 6.44
CA SER A 53 9.31 -5.64 5.51
C SER A 53 10.49 -4.72 5.82
N PHE A 54 10.89 -4.61 7.08
CA PHE A 54 12.11 -3.90 7.46
C PHE A 54 13.35 -4.56 6.83
N PHE A 55 13.45 -5.88 6.93
CA PHE A 55 14.55 -6.64 6.33
C PHE A 55 14.48 -6.66 4.80
N ASP A 56 13.27 -6.66 4.21
CA ASP A 56 13.10 -6.52 2.76
C ASP A 56 13.64 -5.19 2.23
N ILE A 57 13.56 -4.10 3.01
CA ILE A 57 14.19 -2.81 2.65
C ILE A 57 15.71 -2.94 2.64
N LEU A 58 16.30 -3.64 3.62
CA LEU A 58 17.74 -3.94 3.66
C LEU A 58 18.15 -4.81 2.47
N ALA A 59 17.37 -5.84 2.16
CA ALA A 59 17.62 -6.76 1.05
C ALA A 59 17.59 -6.05 -0.30
N ASN A 60 16.60 -5.19 -0.51
CA ASN A 60 16.49 -4.44 -1.76
C ASN A 60 17.56 -3.34 -1.87
N ALA A 61 17.95 -2.68 -0.78
CA ALA A 61 19.03 -1.68 -0.64
C ALA A 61 19.37 -0.89 -1.93
N GLY A 62 18.40 -0.67 -2.82
CA GLY A 62 18.59 -0.04 -4.13
C GLY A 62 19.25 -0.92 -5.21
N ILE A 63 19.53 -2.22 -4.96
CA ILE A 63 20.17 -3.12 -5.93
C ILE A 63 19.31 -3.25 -7.20
N GLY A 64 18.03 -3.52 -7.05
CA GLY A 64 17.09 -3.64 -8.17
C GLY A 64 17.04 -2.38 -9.06
N PRO A 65 16.70 -1.21 -8.50
CA PRO A 65 16.74 0.06 -9.24
C PRO A 65 18.09 0.38 -9.86
N ALA A 66 19.22 0.07 -9.19
CA ALA A 66 20.56 0.29 -9.72
C ALA A 66 20.83 -0.56 -10.98
N ILE A 67 20.39 -1.84 -10.98
CA ILE A 67 20.52 -2.72 -12.16
C ILE A 67 19.71 -2.19 -13.35
N ILE A 68 18.53 -1.62 -13.09
CA ILE A 68 17.65 -1.10 -14.14
C ILE A 68 18.21 0.21 -14.72
N GLN A 69 18.70 1.12 -13.87
CA GLN A 69 19.11 2.46 -14.28
C GLN A 69 20.54 2.54 -14.80
N ASN A 70 21.46 1.76 -14.23
CA ASN A 70 22.87 1.83 -14.59
C ASN A 70 23.14 1.07 -15.91
N LYS A 71 23.56 1.81 -16.93
CA LYS A 71 23.90 1.27 -18.27
C LYS A 71 25.27 0.57 -18.29
N ASP A 72 26.14 0.84 -17.31
CA ASP A 72 27.49 0.24 -17.22
C ASP A 72 27.48 -1.18 -16.64
N ILE A 73 26.32 -1.67 -16.21
CA ILE A 73 26.14 -3.05 -15.73
C ILE A 73 25.97 -3.96 -16.96
N ASN A 74 26.99 -4.78 -17.19
CA ASN A 74 27.06 -5.76 -18.27
C ASN A 74 26.59 -7.14 -17.81
N GLU A 75 26.35 -8.05 -18.76
CA GLU A 75 25.96 -9.44 -18.48
C GLU A 75 26.96 -10.18 -17.55
N THR A 76 28.26 -9.84 -17.63
CA THR A 76 29.30 -10.40 -16.76
C THR A 76 29.23 -9.92 -15.29
N ASP A 77 28.57 -8.79 -15.04
CA ASP A 77 28.36 -8.27 -13.67
C ASP A 77 27.19 -9.00 -12.96
N LEU A 78 26.19 -9.47 -13.70
CA LEU A 78 24.96 -10.05 -13.15
C LEU A 78 25.17 -11.27 -12.25
N PRO A 79 26.02 -12.26 -12.62
CA PRO A 79 26.33 -13.37 -11.71
C PRO A 79 27.07 -12.91 -10.45
N ASN A 80 27.87 -11.84 -10.51
CA ASN A 80 28.53 -11.26 -9.35
C ASN A 80 27.55 -10.57 -8.41
N LEU A 81 26.56 -9.84 -8.97
CA LEU A 81 25.49 -9.19 -8.20
C LEU A 81 24.54 -10.23 -7.58
N PHE A 82 24.24 -11.32 -8.28
CA PHE A 82 23.44 -12.42 -7.74
C PHE A 82 24.17 -13.11 -6.57
N ARG A 83 25.47 -13.37 -6.68
CA ARG A 83 26.28 -13.89 -5.56
C ARG A 83 26.29 -12.93 -4.38
N PHE A 84 26.46 -11.63 -4.62
CA PHE A 84 26.37 -10.63 -3.56
C PHE A 84 24.99 -10.67 -2.88
N SER A 85 23.91 -10.74 -3.65
CA SER A 85 22.54 -10.90 -3.12
C SER A 85 22.37 -12.19 -2.31
N THR A 86 23.04 -13.29 -2.71
CA THR A 86 23.03 -14.56 -1.96
C THR A 86 23.75 -14.43 -0.62
N TYR A 87 24.96 -13.84 -0.58
CA TYR A 87 25.64 -13.58 0.69
C TYR A 87 24.85 -12.62 1.59
N LEU A 88 24.27 -11.58 1.00
CA LEU A 88 23.39 -10.66 1.72
C LEU A 88 22.19 -11.40 2.31
N ALA A 89 21.58 -12.34 1.57
CA ALA A 89 20.46 -13.15 2.06
C ALA A 89 20.86 -13.96 3.31
N PHE A 90 22.02 -14.62 3.29
CA PHE A 90 22.51 -15.35 4.46
C PHE A 90 22.77 -14.43 5.65
N VAL A 91 23.42 -13.28 5.42
CA VAL A 91 23.69 -12.31 6.49
C VAL A 91 22.38 -11.78 7.08
N LEU A 92 21.40 -11.43 6.24
CA LEU A 92 20.11 -10.94 6.71
C LEU A 92 19.33 -12.01 7.48
N VAL A 93 19.36 -13.26 7.03
CA VAL A 93 18.71 -14.38 7.75
C VAL A 93 19.38 -14.61 9.11
N LEU A 94 20.71 -14.53 9.20
CA LEU A 94 21.42 -14.65 10.48
C LEU A 94 21.09 -13.48 11.42
N LEU A 95 21.09 -12.24 10.90
CA LEU A 95 20.72 -11.06 11.68
C LEU A 95 19.27 -11.11 12.14
N PHE A 96 18.35 -11.49 11.25
CA PHE A 96 16.95 -11.69 11.60
C PHE A 96 16.80 -12.78 12.66
N GLY A 97 17.47 -13.94 12.47
CA GLY A 97 17.49 -15.05 13.42
C GLY A 97 17.96 -14.62 14.82
N ALA A 98 19.01 -13.80 14.91
CA ALA A 98 19.50 -13.26 16.18
C ALA A 98 18.48 -12.33 16.88
N LEU A 99 17.60 -11.68 16.09
CA LEU A 99 16.55 -10.77 16.61
C LEU A 99 15.23 -11.46 16.96
N ILE A 100 15.01 -12.71 16.55
CA ILE A 100 13.76 -13.45 16.80
C ILE A 100 13.44 -13.50 18.29
N TYR A 101 14.41 -13.92 19.11
CA TYR A 101 14.21 -14.04 20.55
C TYR A 101 14.01 -12.68 21.25
N PRO A 102 14.83 -11.64 21.01
CA PRO A 102 14.56 -10.29 21.49
C PRO A 102 13.18 -9.74 21.11
N ILE A 103 12.72 -9.97 19.87
CA ILE A 103 11.39 -9.54 19.43
C ILE A 103 10.30 -10.29 20.20
N SER A 104 10.44 -11.61 20.36
CA SER A 104 9.49 -12.42 21.12
C SER A 104 9.36 -11.95 22.58
N ILE A 105 10.48 -11.62 23.23
CA ILE A 105 10.48 -11.06 24.59
C ILE A 105 9.80 -9.68 24.60
N PHE A 106 10.13 -8.82 23.64
CA PHE A 106 9.55 -7.48 23.58
C PHE A 106 8.02 -7.52 23.48
N TYR A 107 7.44 -8.48 22.75
CA TYR A 107 6.00 -8.65 22.62
C TYR A 107 5.38 -9.59 23.67
N GLY A 108 6.20 -10.30 24.47
CA GLY A 108 5.74 -11.22 25.50
C GLY A 108 5.03 -12.47 24.95
N LYS A 109 5.33 -12.89 23.70
CA LYS A 109 4.67 -14.02 23.03
C LYS A 109 5.68 -15.01 22.47
N VAL A 110 5.83 -16.16 23.15
CA VAL A 110 6.82 -17.19 22.78
C VAL A 110 6.53 -17.82 21.39
N GLU A 111 5.25 -17.92 21.01
CA GLU A 111 4.83 -18.46 19.73
C GLU A 111 5.40 -17.67 18.53
N LEU A 112 5.75 -16.39 18.72
CA LEU A 112 6.41 -15.59 17.68
C LEU A 112 7.74 -16.19 17.23
N VAL A 113 8.44 -16.95 18.08
CA VAL A 113 9.73 -17.55 17.74
C VAL A 113 9.58 -18.50 16.55
N SER A 114 8.62 -19.41 16.58
CA SER A 114 8.39 -20.38 15.50
C SER A 114 7.91 -19.71 14.22
N ILE A 115 7.01 -18.71 14.35
CA ILE A 115 6.47 -17.94 13.22
C ILE A 115 7.56 -17.16 12.52
N LEU A 116 8.36 -16.38 13.28
CA LEU A 116 9.44 -15.58 12.75
C LEU A 116 10.55 -16.45 12.14
N PHE A 117 10.82 -17.63 12.74
CA PHE A 117 11.77 -18.57 12.16
C PHE A 117 11.34 -19.06 10.78
N LEU A 118 10.08 -19.42 10.58
CA LEU A 118 9.55 -19.81 9.27
C LEU A 118 9.63 -18.68 8.24
N VAL A 119 9.43 -17.44 8.67
CA VAL A 119 9.47 -16.26 7.79
C VAL A 119 10.89 -15.93 7.32
N THR A 120 11.94 -16.48 7.96
CA THR A 120 13.32 -16.38 7.42
C THR A 120 13.42 -16.97 6.00
N ILE A 121 12.61 -17.99 5.69
CA ILE A 121 12.52 -18.59 4.35
C ILE A 121 12.02 -17.54 3.34
N GLN A 122 10.97 -16.80 3.69
CA GLN A 122 10.46 -15.71 2.85
C GLN A 122 11.55 -14.67 2.60
N LEU A 123 12.21 -14.20 3.65
CA LEU A 123 13.27 -13.19 3.56
C LEU A 123 14.42 -13.67 2.65
N PHE A 124 14.83 -14.91 2.80
CA PHE A 124 15.89 -15.52 1.99
C PHE A 124 15.53 -15.49 0.51
N PHE A 125 14.37 -16.02 0.14
CA PHE A 125 13.97 -16.09 -1.27
C PHE A 125 13.61 -14.72 -1.86
N ASN A 126 13.04 -13.79 -1.07
CA ASN A 126 12.83 -12.42 -1.51
C ASN A 126 14.17 -11.74 -1.87
N THR A 127 15.18 -11.91 -1.02
CA THR A 127 16.52 -11.33 -1.25
C THR A 127 17.18 -11.92 -2.50
N LEU A 128 17.08 -13.23 -2.69
CA LEU A 128 17.59 -13.89 -3.90
C LEU A 128 16.89 -13.40 -5.18
N ASN A 129 15.59 -13.09 -5.09
CA ASN A 129 14.80 -12.70 -6.24
C ASN A 129 15.06 -11.26 -6.72
N VAL A 130 15.78 -10.43 -5.94
CA VAL A 130 16.04 -9.01 -6.28
C VAL A 130 16.73 -8.88 -7.65
N VAL A 131 17.79 -9.65 -7.89
CA VAL A 131 18.58 -9.55 -9.14
C VAL A 131 17.84 -10.16 -10.34
N PRO A 132 17.29 -11.39 -10.26
CA PRO A 132 16.52 -11.97 -11.37
C PRO A 132 15.30 -11.15 -11.78
N LEU A 133 14.58 -10.59 -10.80
CA LEU A 133 13.41 -9.74 -11.05
C LEU A 133 13.81 -8.40 -11.71
N ALA A 134 14.90 -7.77 -11.23
CA ALA A 134 15.41 -6.53 -11.83
C ALA A 134 15.81 -6.72 -13.29
N LEU A 135 16.35 -7.90 -13.65
CA LEU A 135 16.67 -8.22 -15.03
C LEU A 135 15.42 -8.33 -15.91
N LEU A 136 14.38 -9.06 -15.45
CA LEU A 136 13.12 -9.13 -16.20
C LEU A 136 12.48 -7.75 -16.40
N LEU A 137 12.60 -6.85 -15.40
CA LEU A 137 12.15 -5.46 -15.53
C LEU A 137 12.98 -4.66 -16.53
N LYS A 138 14.32 -4.82 -16.52
CA LYS A 138 15.25 -4.19 -17.47
C LYS A 138 14.95 -4.64 -18.89
N GLU A 139 14.66 -5.92 -19.09
CA GLU A 139 14.29 -6.52 -20.37
C GLU A 139 12.82 -6.29 -20.78
N LYS A 140 12.05 -5.57 -19.94
CA LYS A 140 10.62 -5.25 -20.18
C LYS A 140 9.72 -6.48 -20.36
N LYS A 141 10.09 -7.60 -19.72
CA LYS A 141 9.32 -8.86 -19.76
C LYS A 141 8.13 -8.84 -18.79
N PHE A 142 7.28 -7.79 -18.88
CA PHE A 142 6.16 -7.55 -17.96
C PHE A 142 5.13 -8.69 -17.96
N GLN A 143 4.93 -9.37 -19.08
CA GLN A 143 4.00 -10.51 -19.17
C GLN A 143 4.45 -11.69 -18.29
N ILE A 144 5.75 -11.97 -18.26
CA ILE A 144 6.31 -13.05 -17.44
C ILE A 144 6.14 -12.71 -15.94
N ILE A 145 6.48 -11.47 -15.58
CA ILE A 145 6.31 -10.98 -14.20
C ILE A 145 4.84 -11.08 -13.78
N ALA A 146 3.93 -10.64 -14.64
CA ALA A 146 2.49 -10.71 -14.42
C ALA A 146 2.00 -12.16 -14.20
N LYS A 147 2.38 -13.06 -15.11
CA LYS A 147 2.02 -14.48 -15.03
C LYS A 147 2.56 -15.13 -13.76
N ASN A 148 3.83 -14.88 -13.42
CA ASN A 148 4.45 -15.45 -12.22
C ASN A 148 3.74 -14.96 -10.95
N ALA A 149 3.40 -13.66 -10.87
CA ALA A 149 2.70 -13.10 -9.71
C ALA A 149 1.30 -13.69 -9.52
N VAL A 150 0.51 -13.81 -10.61
CA VAL A 150 -0.84 -14.37 -10.53
C VAL A 150 -0.79 -15.88 -10.22
N CYS A 151 0.10 -16.63 -10.89
CA CYS A 151 0.25 -18.07 -10.69
C CYS A 151 0.66 -18.39 -9.24
N SER A 152 1.67 -17.70 -8.70
CA SER A 152 2.11 -17.89 -7.32
C SER A 152 1.02 -17.53 -6.32
N ALA A 153 0.28 -16.43 -6.54
CA ALA A 153 -0.82 -16.04 -5.65
C ALA A 153 -1.96 -17.05 -5.65
N CYS A 154 -2.36 -17.58 -6.82
CA CYS A 154 -3.39 -18.63 -6.92
C CYS A 154 -2.97 -19.92 -6.21
N ILE A 155 -1.77 -20.42 -6.50
CA ILE A 155 -1.28 -21.67 -5.93
C ILE A 155 -1.16 -21.53 -4.40
N CYS A 156 -0.49 -20.49 -3.92
CA CYS A 156 -0.28 -20.32 -2.48
C CYS A 156 -1.58 -19.99 -1.74
N GLY A 157 -2.48 -19.21 -2.34
CA GLY A 157 -3.79 -18.94 -1.79
C GLY A 157 -4.63 -20.21 -1.63
N PHE A 158 -4.62 -21.10 -2.64
CA PHE A 158 -5.31 -22.37 -2.57
C PHE A 158 -4.76 -23.26 -1.44
N PHE A 159 -3.42 -23.43 -1.36
CA PHE A 159 -2.82 -24.22 -0.28
C PHE A 159 -2.99 -23.61 1.10
N SER A 160 -3.00 -22.26 1.21
CA SER A 160 -3.27 -21.56 2.45
C SER A 160 -4.68 -21.86 2.98
N VAL A 161 -5.67 -21.85 2.08
CA VAL A 161 -7.07 -22.19 2.41
C VAL A 161 -7.19 -23.67 2.79
N LEU A 162 -6.55 -24.58 2.02
CA LEU A 162 -6.56 -26.01 2.36
C LEU A 162 -5.93 -26.28 3.73
N ALA A 163 -4.82 -25.63 4.06
CA ALA A 163 -4.18 -25.79 5.37
C ALA A 163 -5.07 -25.29 6.51
N ALA A 164 -5.80 -24.17 6.30
CA ALA A 164 -6.74 -23.67 7.29
C ALA A 164 -7.90 -24.64 7.53
N PHE A 165 -8.41 -25.29 6.50
CA PHE A 165 -9.43 -26.35 6.66
C PHE A 165 -8.91 -27.63 7.35
N ASN A 166 -7.59 -27.85 7.36
CA ASN A 166 -6.95 -28.96 8.07
C ASN A 166 -6.39 -28.51 9.45
N ASP A 167 -6.93 -27.47 10.04
CA ASP A 167 -6.62 -26.99 11.39
C ASP A 167 -5.14 -26.60 11.63
N TRP A 168 -4.43 -26.15 10.58
CA TRP A 168 -3.06 -25.64 10.74
C TRP A 168 -2.99 -24.29 11.45
N GLY A 169 -4.13 -23.68 11.80
CA GLY A 169 -4.20 -22.40 12.53
C GLY A 169 -3.41 -21.30 11.86
N ILE A 170 -2.64 -20.56 12.65
CA ILE A 170 -1.83 -19.41 12.18
C ILE A 170 -0.83 -19.77 11.08
N TYR A 171 -0.34 -21.02 11.03
CA TYR A 171 0.62 -21.46 10.01
C TYR A 171 0.03 -21.44 8.60
N SER A 172 -1.28 -21.59 8.47
CA SER A 172 -1.97 -21.46 7.17
C SER A 172 -1.81 -20.05 6.57
N LEU A 173 -1.75 -19.02 7.41
CA LEU A 173 -1.52 -17.62 6.97
C LEU A 173 -0.08 -17.40 6.47
N LEU A 174 0.89 -18.21 6.89
CA LEU A 174 2.29 -18.12 6.47
C LEU A 174 2.53 -18.75 5.09
N ILE A 175 1.68 -19.70 4.66
CA ILE A 175 1.83 -20.37 3.36
C ILE A 175 1.84 -19.36 2.21
N THR A 176 0.94 -18.38 2.24
CA THR A 176 0.87 -17.38 1.17
C THR A 176 2.16 -16.55 1.06
N PRO A 177 2.64 -15.83 2.07
CA PRO A 177 3.83 -14.98 1.93
C PRO A 177 5.10 -15.80 1.67
N ILE A 178 5.29 -16.94 2.33
CA ILE A 178 6.46 -17.81 2.13
C ILE A 178 6.41 -18.45 0.75
N GLY A 179 5.29 -19.09 0.41
CA GLY A 179 5.14 -19.80 -0.85
C GLY A 179 5.22 -18.88 -2.07
N VAL A 180 4.62 -17.70 -2.01
CA VAL A 180 4.73 -16.71 -3.08
C VAL A 180 6.19 -16.32 -3.32
N SER A 181 6.99 -16.11 -2.26
CA SER A 181 8.41 -15.78 -2.37
C SER A 181 9.20 -16.90 -3.04
N VAL A 182 8.98 -18.14 -2.61
CA VAL A 182 9.65 -19.33 -3.17
C VAL A 182 9.26 -19.55 -4.63
N ILE A 183 7.96 -19.61 -4.91
CA ILE A 183 7.46 -19.90 -6.27
C ILE A 183 7.86 -18.78 -7.24
N THR A 184 7.74 -17.53 -6.82
CA THR A 184 8.13 -16.39 -7.66
C THR A 184 9.63 -16.44 -7.98
N PHE A 185 10.48 -16.74 -6.99
CA PHE A 185 11.91 -16.92 -7.22
C PHE A 185 12.19 -18.04 -8.24
N VAL A 186 11.64 -19.23 -8.02
CA VAL A 186 11.82 -20.39 -8.91
C VAL A 186 11.37 -20.06 -10.34
N LEU A 187 10.19 -19.47 -10.50
CA LEU A 187 9.67 -19.08 -11.81
C LEU A 187 10.50 -17.98 -12.47
N THR A 188 11.03 -17.03 -11.70
CA THR A 188 11.86 -15.93 -12.23
C THR A 188 13.23 -16.43 -12.67
N VAL A 189 13.87 -17.27 -11.86
CA VAL A 189 15.19 -17.86 -12.17
C VAL A 189 15.13 -18.74 -13.41
N ARG A 190 14.03 -19.47 -13.64
CA ARG A 190 13.87 -20.30 -14.85
C ARG A 190 14.12 -19.53 -16.15
N TYR A 191 13.81 -18.25 -16.20
CA TYR A 191 14.05 -17.38 -17.36
C TYR A 191 15.48 -16.82 -17.43
N ASN A 192 16.21 -16.88 -16.33
CA ASN A 192 17.53 -16.26 -16.19
C ASN A 192 18.53 -17.24 -15.56
N PHE A 193 18.43 -18.52 -15.87
CA PHE A 193 19.23 -19.57 -15.22
C PHE A 193 20.73 -19.36 -15.31
N GLN A 194 21.21 -18.71 -16.36
CA GLN A 194 22.64 -18.42 -16.58
C GLN A 194 23.25 -17.54 -15.46
N ILE A 195 22.43 -16.71 -14.78
CA ILE A 195 22.88 -15.83 -13.70
C ILE A 195 23.16 -16.62 -12.42
N VAL A 196 22.48 -17.75 -12.22
CA VAL A 196 22.58 -18.58 -11.01
C VAL A 196 23.78 -19.50 -11.04
N CYS A 197 24.44 -19.67 -12.19
CA CYS A 197 25.63 -20.51 -12.31
C CYS A 197 26.83 -19.90 -11.57
N PHE A 198 27.17 -20.48 -10.43
CA PHE A 198 28.35 -20.11 -9.64
C PHE A 198 29.62 -20.70 -10.26
N LYS A 199 30.29 -19.97 -11.14
CA LYS A 199 31.62 -20.38 -11.65
C LYS A 199 32.76 -20.13 -10.64
N THR A 200 32.60 -19.15 -9.74
CA THR A 200 33.56 -18.81 -8.69
C THR A 200 32.81 -18.32 -7.43
N LEU A 201 33.37 -18.50 -6.23
CA LEU A 201 32.78 -18.00 -4.97
C LEU A 201 33.12 -16.50 -4.72
N ALA A 202 34.17 -15.98 -5.38
CA ALA A 202 34.61 -14.61 -5.18
C ALA A 202 33.62 -13.59 -5.80
N VAL A 203 33.31 -12.54 -5.06
CA VAL A 203 32.47 -11.42 -5.53
C VAL A 203 33.38 -10.27 -5.98
N SER A 204 33.14 -9.76 -7.18
CA SER A 204 33.90 -8.64 -7.73
C SER A 204 33.55 -7.33 -7.01
N LYS A 205 34.52 -6.75 -6.29
CA LYS A 205 34.40 -5.42 -5.66
C LYS A 205 34.01 -4.33 -6.67
N LYS A 206 34.48 -4.47 -7.93
CA LYS A 206 34.20 -3.51 -9.01
C LYS A 206 32.70 -3.49 -9.37
N SER A 207 32.05 -4.65 -9.44
CA SER A 207 30.61 -4.76 -9.73
C SER A 207 29.75 -4.18 -8.60
N ILE A 208 30.15 -4.42 -7.33
CA ILE A 208 29.44 -3.84 -6.16
C ILE A 208 29.57 -2.32 -6.14
N LYS A 209 30.77 -1.76 -6.41
CA LYS A 209 30.99 -0.32 -6.40
C LYS A 209 30.10 0.43 -7.39
N LYS A 210 29.68 -0.22 -8.50
CA LYS A 210 28.76 0.37 -9.50
C LYS A 210 27.36 0.67 -8.93
N ILE A 211 26.95 -0.04 -7.89
CA ILE A 211 25.61 0.10 -7.29
C ILE A 211 25.63 0.81 -5.93
N LEU A 212 26.76 0.83 -5.22
CA LEU A 212 26.85 1.17 -3.80
C LEU A 212 26.33 2.58 -3.48
N ASN A 213 26.78 3.60 -4.22
CA ASN A 213 26.41 4.99 -3.95
C ASN A 213 24.90 5.21 -4.08
N PHE A 214 24.28 4.65 -5.13
CA PHE A 214 22.83 4.74 -5.32
C PHE A 214 22.07 3.99 -4.21
N SER A 215 22.55 2.82 -3.85
CA SER A 215 21.94 1.92 -2.87
C SER A 215 21.87 2.53 -1.46
N ILE A 216 22.91 3.23 -1.00
CA ILE A 216 22.95 3.83 0.34
C ILE A 216 21.89 4.92 0.48
N TYR A 217 21.80 5.86 -0.47
CA TYR A 217 20.81 6.93 -0.40
C TYR A 217 19.38 6.40 -0.50
N GLN A 218 19.15 5.42 -1.35
CA GLN A 218 17.84 4.78 -1.48
C GLN A 218 17.45 4.03 -0.20
N PHE A 219 18.40 3.34 0.42
CA PHE A 219 18.18 2.67 1.70
C PHE A 219 17.80 3.65 2.81
N LEU A 220 18.55 4.73 3.01
CA LEU A 220 18.28 5.73 4.05
C LEU A 220 16.89 6.35 3.88
N PHE A 221 16.51 6.67 2.65
CA PHE A 221 15.18 7.18 2.35
C PHE A 221 14.09 6.16 2.70
N ASN A 222 14.25 4.90 2.28
CA ASN A 222 13.28 3.85 2.56
C ASN A 222 13.20 3.51 4.06
N PHE A 223 14.33 3.55 4.76
CA PHE A 223 14.41 3.32 6.20
C PHE A 223 13.56 4.32 7.00
N VAL A 224 13.72 5.61 6.73
CA VAL A 224 12.94 6.67 7.39
C VAL A 224 11.44 6.52 7.08
N ASN A 225 11.11 6.28 5.80
CA ASN A 225 9.72 6.06 5.39
C ASN A 225 9.09 4.83 6.04
N TYR A 226 9.88 3.77 6.24
CA TYR A 226 9.39 2.54 6.84
C TYR A 226 8.89 2.76 8.28
N PHE A 227 9.72 3.37 9.12
CA PHE A 227 9.31 3.66 10.50
C PHE A 227 8.12 4.62 10.56
N SER A 228 8.11 5.65 9.73
CA SER A 228 6.99 6.58 9.66
C SER A 228 5.64 5.90 9.35
N ARG A 229 5.65 4.80 8.60
CA ARG A 229 4.43 4.10 8.13
C ARG A 229 4.02 2.88 8.93
N ASN A 230 4.88 2.36 9.80
CA ASN A 230 4.62 1.11 10.51
C ASN A 230 4.71 1.24 12.03
N MET A 231 5.03 2.45 12.55
CA MET A 231 5.17 2.67 13.98
C MET A 231 3.85 2.41 14.73
N ASP A 232 2.72 2.72 14.09
CA ASP A 232 1.38 2.43 14.59
C ASP A 232 1.20 0.93 14.90
N LYS A 233 1.51 0.06 13.95
CA LYS A 233 1.39 -1.39 14.11
C LYS A 233 2.33 -1.94 15.18
N ILE A 234 3.57 -1.42 15.22
CA ILE A 234 4.58 -1.82 16.20
C ILE A 234 4.07 -1.52 17.62
N LEU A 235 3.61 -0.30 17.87
CA LEU A 235 3.17 0.13 19.18
C LEU A 235 1.81 -0.46 19.55
N LEU A 236 0.85 -0.53 18.61
CA LEU A 236 -0.44 -1.16 18.88
C LEU A 236 -0.28 -2.64 19.26
N GLY A 237 0.56 -3.38 18.56
CA GLY A 237 0.83 -4.79 18.89
C GLY A 237 1.46 -4.96 20.27
N ARG A 238 2.30 -4.02 20.72
CA ARG A 238 2.95 -4.06 22.02
C ARG A 238 2.01 -3.69 23.17
N TYR A 239 1.20 -2.64 23.01
CA TYR A 239 0.41 -2.07 24.10
C TYR A 239 -1.03 -2.59 24.16
N LEU A 240 -1.67 -2.88 23.02
CA LEU A 240 -3.05 -3.35 22.94
C LEU A 240 -3.19 -4.85 22.60
N GLY A 241 -2.08 -5.51 22.31
CA GLY A 241 -2.06 -6.93 21.96
C GLY A 241 -2.44 -7.22 20.51
N PHE A 242 -2.30 -8.51 20.14
CA PHE A 242 -2.41 -8.94 18.75
C PHE A 242 -3.85 -8.96 18.23
N GLN A 243 -4.83 -9.23 19.07
CA GLN A 243 -6.24 -9.20 18.66
C GLN A 243 -6.65 -7.80 18.20
N SER A 244 -6.32 -6.76 19.00
CA SER A 244 -6.58 -5.36 18.65
C SER A 244 -5.81 -4.95 17.40
N LEU A 245 -4.56 -5.40 17.25
CA LEU A 245 -3.77 -5.18 16.04
C LEU A 245 -4.42 -5.84 14.82
N GLY A 246 -5.01 -7.02 14.96
CA GLY A 246 -5.75 -7.71 13.90
C GLY A 246 -6.96 -6.88 13.43
N TYR A 247 -7.77 -6.38 14.36
CA TYR A 247 -8.90 -5.49 14.04
C TYR A 247 -8.45 -4.21 13.31
N TYR A 248 -7.39 -3.58 13.82
CA TYR A 248 -6.82 -2.38 13.22
C TYR A 248 -6.30 -2.64 11.81
N GLU A 249 -5.47 -3.65 11.62
CA GLU A 249 -4.83 -3.95 10.31
C GLU A 249 -5.86 -4.27 9.22
N LYS A 250 -6.89 -5.06 9.54
CA LYS A 250 -7.94 -5.36 8.56
C LYS A 250 -8.79 -4.13 8.22
N SER A 251 -9.15 -3.34 9.23
CA SER A 251 -9.87 -2.07 9.04
C SER A 251 -9.04 -1.08 8.21
N TYR A 252 -7.77 -0.91 8.54
CA TYR A 252 -6.84 -0.04 7.81
C TYR A 252 -6.67 -0.50 6.36
N ARG A 253 -6.50 -1.79 6.14
CA ARG A 253 -6.35 -2.37 4.80
C ARG A 253 -7.59 -2.17 3.94
N LEU A 254 -8.80 -2.38 4.50
CA LEU A 254 -10.05 -2.12 3.79
C LEU A 254 -10.20 -0.63 3.43
N MET A 255 -9.90 0.27 4.38
CA MET A 255 -9.94 1.71 4.15
C MET A 255 -8.97 2.14 3.04
N THR A 256 -7.76 1.57 3.00
CA THR A 256 -6.73 1.96 2.03
C THR A 256 -6.94 1.37 0.63
N LEU A 257 -7.76 0.33 0.46
CA LEU A 257 -8.05 -0.28 -0.85
C LEU A 257 -8.58 0.74 -1.88
N PRO A 258 -9.68 1.48 -1.63
CA PRO A 258 -10.18 2.47 -2.59
C PRO A 258 -9.19 3.62 -2.80
N ILE A 259 -8.47 4.06 -1.74
CA ILE A 259 -7.45 5.09 -1.85
C ILE A 259 -6.37 4.66 -2.85
N SER A 260 -5.74 3.50 -2.61
CA SER A 260 -4.65 3.01 -3.44
C SER A 260 -5.08 2.70 -4.88
N THR A 261 -6.31 2.19 -5.07
CA THR A 261 -6.83 1.86 -6.39
C THR A 261 -6.99 3.10 -7.26
N LEU A 262 -7.51 4.18 -6.70
CA LEU A 262 -7.76 5.42 -7.44
C LEU A 262 -6.48 6.26 -7.59
N THR A 263 -5.69 6.41 -6.53
CA THR A 263 -4.51 7.29 -6.56
C THR A 263 -3.37 6.71 -7.39
N ASN A 264 -3.21 5.37 -7.43
CA ASN A 264 -2.20 4.72 -8.27
C ASN A 264 -2.42 4.93 -9.79
N VAL A 265 -3.60 5.39 -10.21
CA VAL A 265 -3.85 5.76 -11.61
C VAL A 265 -3.20 7.11 -11.92
N PHE A 266 -3.29 8.07 -11.02
CA PHE A 266 -2.82 9.45 -11.25
C PHE A 266 -1.36 9.66 -10.86
N THR A 267 -0.96 9.22 -9.69
CA THR A 267 0.34 9.55 -9.07
C THR A 267 1.56 9.22 -9.96
N PRO A 268 1.67 8.05 -10.62
CA PRO A 268 2.84 7.72 -11.41
C PRO A 268 3.00 8.57 -12.69
N SER A 269 1.88 9.07 -13.23
CA SER A 269 1.89 9.87 -14.46
C SER A 269 2.06 11.37 -14.22
N LEU A 270 1.72 11.85 -13.01
CA LEU A 270 1.76 13.28 -12.69
C LEU A 270 3.18 13.84 -12.72
N GLN A 271 4.12 13.18 -12.08
CA GLN A 271 5.49 13.69 -11.98
C GLN A 271 6.16 13.83 -13.34
N PRO A 272 6.18 12.80 -14.24
CA PRO A 272 6.79 12.94 -15.56
C PRO A 272 6.14 14.03 -16.43
N VAL A 273 4.80 14.10 -16.40
CA VAL A 273 4.06 15.08 -17.23
C VAL A 273 4.25 16.51 -16.72
N LEU A 274 4.19 16.72 -15.41
CA LEU A 274 4.27 18.06 -14.85
C LEU A 274 5.71 18.56 -14.71
N SER A 275 6.72 17.70 -14.75
CA SER A 275 8.12 18.11 -14.71
C SER A 275 8.53 18.96 -15.93
N ASP A 276 7.90 18.75 -17.08
CA ASP A 276 8.10 19.57 -18.29
C ASP A 276 7.59 21.01 -18.08
N PHE A 277 6.66 21.22 -17.14
CA PHE A 277 6.05 22.51 -16.80
C PHE A 277 6.53 23.07 -15.46
N GLN A 278 7.68 22.64 -14.94
CA GLN A 278 8.18 23.03 -13.61
C GLN A 278 8.30 24.57 -13.40
N ASN A 279 8.48 25.33 -14.49
CA ASN A 279 8.57 26.80 -14.48
C ASN A 279 7.20 27.48 -14.65
N ASP A 280 6.15 26.75 -15.02
CA ASP A 280 4.79 27.28 -15.18
C ASP A 280 3.90 26.83 -14.01
N ILE A 281 3.92 27.65 -12.96
CA ILE A 281 3.14 27.40 -11.75
C ILE A 281 1.64 27.36 -12.04
N THR A 282 1.16 28.05 -13.08
CA THR A 282 -0.27 28.10 -13.41
C THR A 282 -0.76 26.76 -13.94
N VAL A 283 0.04 26.08 -14.75
CA VAL A 283 -0.25 24.73 -15.23
C VAL A 283 -0.29 23.75 -14.06
N ILE A 284 0.75 23.74 -13.21
CA ILE A 284 0.82 22.84 -12.04
C ILE A 284 -0.39 23.08 -11.11
N ARG A 285 -0.72 24.35 -10.82
CA ARG A 285 -1.87 24.75 -10.00
C ARG A 285 -3.19 24.25 -10.57
N ASN A 286 -3.43 24.45 -11.85
CA ASN A 286 -4.67 24.08 -12.49
C ASN A 286 -4.86 22.56 -12.51
N VAL A 287 -3.80 21.81 -12.83
CA VAL A 287 -3.82 20.34 -12.82
C VAL A 287 -4.03 19.81 -11.40
N TYR A 288 -3.28 20.33 -10.42
CA TYR A 288 -3.46 19.96 -9.02
C TYR A 288 -4.89 20.22 -8.52
N ASN A 289 -5.41 21.44 -8.73
CA ASN A 289 -6.76 21.78 -8.29
C ASN A 289 -7.80 20.87 -8.93
N ARG A 290 -7.67 20.55 -10.22
CA ARG A 290 -8.61 19.69 -10.92
C ARG A 290 -8.57 18.26 -10.37
N ILE A 291 -7.41 17.66 -10.22
CA ILE A 291 -7.27 16.28 -9.70
C ILE A 291 -7.68 16.23 -8.23
N SER A 292 -7.27 17.21 -7.42
CA SER A 292 -7.68 17.35 -6.02
C SER A 292 -9.20 17.42 -5.88
N GLN A 293 -9.91 18.17 -6.75
CA GLN A 293 -11.36 18.23 -6.76
C GLN A 293 -12.01 16.86 -7.09
N TYR A 294 -11.46 16.12 -8.06
CA TYR A 294 -11.94 14.76 -8.35
C TYR A 294 -11.74 13.81 -7.17
N LEU A 295 -10.57 13.85 -6.54
CA LEU A 295 -10.28 12.98 -5.40
C LEU A 295 -11.11 13.36 -4.17
N PHE A 296 -11.33 14.65 -3.89
CA PHE A 296 -12.25 15.07 -2.83
C PHE A 296 -13.68 14.63 -3.13
N PHE A 297 -14.15 14.84 -4.36
CA PHE A 297 -15.49 14.43 -4.76
C PHE A 297 -15.71 12.93 -4.51
N VAL A 298 -14.80 12.09 -4.98
CA VAL A 298 -14.90 10.63 -4.77
C VAL A 298 -14.74 10.30 -3.28
N GLY A 299 -13.80 10.89 -2.59
CA GLY A 299 -13.56 10.65 -1.16
C GLY A 299 -14.77 11.03 -0.29
N THR A 300 -15.45 12.13 -0.60
CA THR A 300 -16.65 12.58 0.16
C THR A 300 -17.88 11.69 -0.07
N ILE A 301 -17.91 10.90 -1.14
CA ILE A 301 -18.95 9.87 -1.36
C ILE A 301 -18.55 8.55 -0.70
N LEU A 302 -17.27 8.17 -0.83
CA LEU A 302 -16.76 6.93 -0.24
C LEU A 302 -16.83 6.94 1.28
N THR A 303 -16.58 8.07 1.93
CA THR A 303 -16.59 8.16 3.40
C THR A 303 -17.93 7.77 4.01
N PRO A 304 -19.08 8.38 3.67
CA PRO A 304 -20.38 7.94 4.19
C PRO A 304 -20.68 6.49 3.82
N PHE A 305 -20.39 6.09 2.59
CA PHE A 305 -20.58 4.72 2.15
C PHE A 305 -19.82 3.73 3.04
N LEU A 306 -18.50 3.92 3.24
CA LEU A 306 -17.67 3.03 4.06
C LEU A 306 -18.09 3.06 5.53
N CYS A 307 -18.40 4.23 6.09
CA CYS A 307 -18.82 4.37 7.48
C CYS A 307 -20.16 3.65 7.75
N PHE A 308 -21.17 3.87 6.91
CA PHE A 308 -22.52 3.29 7.13
C PHE A 308 -22.66 1.87 6.59
N SER A 309 -21.76 1.41 5.74
CA SER A 309 -21.70 0.02 5.29
C SER A 309 -20.62 -0.80 6.02
N ALA A 310 -20.01 -0.26 7.06
CA ALA A 310 -18.91 -0.90 7.76
C ALA A 310 -19.27 -2.27 8.32
N LYS A 311 -20.45 -2.38 8.95
CA LYS A 311 -20.95 -3.62 9.50
C LYS A 311 -21.17 -4.67 8.42
N GLU A 312 -21.86 -4.31 7.36
CA GLU A 312 -22.14 -5.21 6.25
C GLU A 312 -20.85 -5.66 5.56
N ILE A 313 -19.93 -4.74 5.27
CA ILE A 313 -18.67 -5.05 4.60
C ILE A 313 -17.84 -6.03 5.45
N ILE A 314 -17.65 -5.74 6.75
CA ILE A 314 -16.83 -6.56 7.63
C ILE A 314 -17.45 -7.93 7.85
N LEU A 315 -18.76 -8.01 8.13
CA LEU A 315 -19.42 -9.28 8.39
C LEU A 315 -19.54 -10.15 7.13
N ILE A 316 -19.79 -9.56 5.97
CA ILE A 316 -19.82 -10.31 4.69
C ILE A 316 -18.42 -10.84 4.35
N LEU A 317 -17.38 -10.04 4.53
CA LEU A 317 -16.03 -10.46 4.18
C LEU A 317 -15.42 -11.40 5.22
N PHE A 318 -15.51 -11.05 6.51
CA PHE A 318 -14.69 -11.69 7.55
C PHE A 318 -15.52 -12.50 8.58
N GLY A 319 -16.82 -12.23 8.72
CA GLY A 319 -17.69 -12.94 9.67
C GLY A 319 -17.83 -12.24 11.03
N GLU A 320 -18.67 -12.82 11.89
CA GLU A 320 -19.10 -12.21 13.17
C GLU A 320 -17.99 -11.97 14.18
N GLN A 321 -16.96 -12.81 14.18
CA GLN A 321 -15.78 -12.65 15.07
C GLN A 321 -15.03 -11.34 14.85
N TRP A 322 -15.30 -10.62 13.75
CA TRP A 322 -14.71 -9.32 13.40
C TRP A 322 -15.60 -8.12 13.77
N MET A 323 -16.67 -8.33 14.55
CA MET A 323 -17.59 -7.24 14.92
C MET A 323 -16.88 -6.07 15.58
N ALA A 324 -15.85 -6.33 16.42
CA ALA A 324 -15.07 -5.28 17.07
C ALA A 324 -14.21 -4.43 16.08
N ALA A 325 -13.99 -4.92 14.86
CA ALA A 325 -13.31 -4.14 13.81
C ALA A 325 -14.24 -3.11 13.14
N VAL A 326 -15.57 -3.25 13.26
CA VAL A 326 -16.55 -2.34 12.64
C VAL A 326 -16.32 -0.87 13.07
N PRO A 327 -16.34 -0.52 14.38
CA PRO A 327 -16.13 0.86 14.79
C PRO A 327 -14.73 1.38 14.44
N VAL A 328 -13.70 0.53 14.45
CA VAL A 328 -12.36 0.88 14.01
C VAL A 328 -12.34 1.28 12.53
N PHE A 329 -13.01 0.49 11.69
CA PHE A 329 -13.13 0.79 10.25
C PHE A 329 -13.93 2.06 9.98
N GLN A 330 -15.02 2.29 10.73
CA GLN A 330 -15.83 3.52 10.62
C GLN A 330 -14.99 4.77 10.85
N VAL A 331 -14.28 4.78 11.98
CA VAL A 331 -13.48 5.94 12.39
C VAL A 331 -12.33 6.20 11.42
N LEU A 332 -11.62 5.17 10.98
CA LEU A 332 -10.55 5.31 10.01
C LEU A 332 -11.07 5.82 8.66
N SER A 333 -12.28 5.40 8.25
CA SER A 333 -12.88 5.80 6.97
C SER A 333 -13.18 7.30 6.88
N VAL A 334 -13.30 8.02 8.01
CA VAL A 334 -13.48 9.48 8.03
C VAL A 334 -12.29 10.22 7.38
N SER A 335 -11.11 9.65 7.46
CA SER A 335 -9.89 10.26 6.89
C SER A 335 -9.71 10.05 5.38
N VAL A 336 -10.54 9.21 4.74
CA VAL A 336 -10.38 8.82 3.32
C VAL A 336 -10.25 10.01 2.36
N PRO A 337 -11.12 11.05 2.36
CA PRO A 337 -11.01 12.13 1.40
C PRO A 337 -9.71 12.93 1.54
N PHE A 338 -9.23 13.06 2.76
CA PHE A 338 -7.99 13.76 3.05
C PHE A 338 -6.77 12.97 2.59
N GLN A 339 -6.72 11.67 2.87
CA GLN A 339 -5.65 10.79 2.43
C GLN A 339 -5.58 10.65 0.90
N MET A 340 -6.75 10.62 0.21
CA MET A 340 -6.79 10.57 -1.25
C MET A 340 -6.08 11.77 -1.86
N VAL A 341 -6.34 12.97 -1.38
CA VAL A 341 -5.70 14.19 -1.89
C VAL A 341 -4.25 14.30 -1.43
N ASP A 342 -3.95 13.92 -0.19
CA ASP A 342 -2.58 13.92 0.35
C ASP A 342 -1.64 13.03 -0.46
N SER A 343 -2.13 11.96 -1.07
CA SER A 343 -1.35 11.07 -1.94
C SER A 343 -0.71 11.77 -3.14
N LEU A 344 -1.21 12.94 -3.55
CA LEU A 344 -0.64 13.74 -4.64
C LEU A 344 0.56 14.58 -4.20
N SER A 345 0.75 14.79 -2.90
CA SER A 345 1.70 15.75 -2.34
C SER A 345 3.13 15.51 -2.81
N GLY A 346 3.54 14.23 -2.84
CA GLY A 346 4.86 13.84 -3.32
C GLY A 346 5.11 14.24 -4.77
N SER A 347 4.20 13.87 -5.66
CA SER A 347 4.33 14.13 -7.10
C SER A 347 4.30 15.62 -7.41
N ILE A 348 3.44 16.39 -6.75
CA ILE A 348 3.30 17.82 -6.99
C ILE A 348 4.53 18.61 -6.51
N LEU A 349 5.02 18.35 -5.29
CA LEU A 349 6.20 19.01 -4.77
C LEU A 349 7.47 18.66 -5.58
N GLN A 350 7.56 17.42 -6.08
CA GLN A 350 8.66 17.00 -6.95
C GLN A 350 8.59 17.68 -8.33
N SER A 351 7.41 17.71 -8.96
CA SER A 351 7.21 18.35 -10.26
C SER A 351 7.48 19.86 -10.23
N ALA A 352 7.15 20.51 -9.12
CA ALA A 352 7.45 21.93 -8.90
C ALA A 352 8.92 22.19 -8.50
N ASN A 353 9.79 21.18 -8.50
CA ASN A 353 11.20 21.26 -8.04
C ASN A 353 11.33 21.77 -6.58
N LYS A 354 10.40 21.35 -5.70
CA LYS A 354 10.33 21.76 -4.29
C LYS A 354 10.66 20.60 -3.34
N ILE A 355 11.66 19.81 -3.68
CA ILE A 355 12.06 18.59 -2.93
C ILE A 355 12.40 18.90 -1.45
N LYS A 356 13.01 20.06 -1.18
CA LYS A 356 13.28 20.51 0.20
C LYS A 356 12.01 20.58 1.06
N TYR A 357 10.91 21.04 0.47
CA TYR A 357 9.64 21.16 1.19
C TYR A 357 8.91 19.82 1.29
N LEU A 358 9.07 18.93 0.32
CA LEU A 358 8.63 17.54 0.44
C LEU A 358 9.28 16.85 1.64
N PHE A 359 10.60 16.99 1.79
CA PHE A 359 11.33 16.44 2.93
C PHE A 359 10.85 17.02 4.28
N LYS A 360 10.66 18.35 4.35
CA LYS A 360 10.12 19.00 5.55
C LYS A 360 8.72 18.49 5.89
N THR A 361 7.82 18.41 4.90
CA THR A 361 6.47 17.88 5.08
C THR A 361 6.52 16.45 5.64
N GLY A 362 7.37 15.59 5.06
CA GLY A 362 7.54 14.21 5.54
C GLY A 362 7.99 14.13 7.00
N ILE A 363 8.96 14.96 7.42
CA ILE A 363 9.43 15.00 8.82
C ILE A 363 8.31 15.47 9.76
N TYR A 364 7.61 16.57 9.43
CA TYR A 364 6.54 17.08 10.30
C TYR A 364 5.39 16.08 10.42
N CYS A 365 4.99 15.44 9.33
CA CYS A 365 3.98 14.38 9.37
C CYS A 365 4.44 13.18 10.21
N ALA A 366 5.70 12.76 10.08
CA ALA A 366 6.24 11.65 10.88
C ALA A 366 6.25 11.96 12.38
N ILE A 367 6.71 13.15 12.76
CA ILE A 367 6.73 13.60 14.16
C ILE A 367 5.30 13.71 14.69
N LEU A 368 4.39 14.33 13.95
CA LEU A 368 2.99 14.50 14.32
C LEU A 368 2.32 13.14 14.56
N ASN A 369 2.49 12.19 13.63
CA ASN A 369 1.92 10.85 13.76
C ASN A 369 2.47 10.12 15.00
N LEU A 370 3.77 10.23 15.25
CA LEU A 370 4.38 9.63 16.44
C LEU A 370 3.83 10.24 17.74
N VAL A 371 3.73 11.57 17.79
CA VAL A 371 3.19 12.28 18.96
C VAL A 371 1.73 11.90 19.21
N ILE A 372 0.89 11.93 18.16
CA ILE A 372 -0.53 11.55 18.27
C ILE A 372 -0.67 10.10 18.74
N LEU A 373 0.11 9.18 18.17
CA LEU A 373 0.06 7.78 18.53
C LEU A 373 0.48 7.55 19.99
N VAL A 374 1.62 8.13 20.43
CA VAL A 374 2.09 7.98 21.81
C VAL A 374 1.10 8.60 22.78
N LEU A 375 0.60 9.82 22.51
CA LEU A 375 -0.40 10.46 23.37
C LEU A 375 -1.68 9.62 23.46
N SER A 376 -2.16 9.08 22.34
CA SER A 376 -3.37 8.26 22.33
C SER A 376 -3.20 6.96 23.12
N LEU A 377 -2.03 6.33 23.05
CA LEU A 377 -1.71 5.11 23.82
C LEU A 377 -1.53 5.35 25.32
N VAL A 378 -1.08 6.55 25.72
CA VAL A 378 -0.98 6.93 27.13
C VAL A 378 -2.34 7.26 27.74
N ILE A 379 -3.26 7.83 26.94
CA ILE A 379 -4.56 8.29 27.43
C ILE A 379 -5.64 7.20 27.37
N PHE A 380 -5.56 6.30 26.40
CA PHE A 380 -6.61 5.34 26.11
C PHE A 380 -6.08 3.90 25.99
N ASP A 381 -6.87 2.97 26.51
CA ASP A 381 -6.66 1.51 26.34
C ASP A 381 -7.63 0.89 25.31
N ASP A 382 -8.34 1.74 24.56
CA ASP A 382 -9.37 1.33 23.59
C ASP A 382 -8.92 1.58 22.16
N ILE A 383 -8.92 0.51 21.34
CA ILE A 383 -8.47 0.57 19.94
C ILE A 383 -9.31 1.53 19.09
N VAL A 384 -10.60 1.73 19.39
CA VAL A 384 -11.48 2.63 18.64
C VAL A 384 -11.07 4.08 18.90
N LYS A 385 -10.83 4.44 20.18
CA LYS A 385 -10.38 5.77 20.54
C LYS A 385 -9.00 6.08 19.95
N ILE A 386 -8.08 5.14 20.04
CA ILE A 386 -6.73 5.30 19.47
C ILE A 386 -6.82 5.43 17.94
N SER A 387 -7.65 4.63 17.28
CA SER A 387 -7.88 4.75 15.83
C SER A 387 -8.51 6.10 15.44
N SER A 388 -9.32 6.69 16.32
CA SER A 388 -9.87 8.05 16.13
C SER A 388 -8.76 9.10 16.10
N PHE A 389 -7.81 9.00 17.01
CA PHE A 389 -6.63 9.89 17.05
C PHE A 389 -5.73 9.67 15.83
N ILE A 390 -5.52 8.42 15.40
CA ILE A 390 -4.77 8.12 14.17
C ILE A 390 -5.49 8.72 12.95
N SER A 391 -6.81 8.61 12.88
CA SER A 391 -7.61 9.21 11.82
C SER A 391 -7.50 10.75 11.80
N LEU A 392 -7.50 11.38 12.98
CA LEU A 392 -7.21 12.81 13.13
C LEU A 392 -5.80 13.14 12.64
N GLY A 393 -4.82 12.29 12.94
CA GLY A 393 -3.45 12.42 12.43
C GLY A 393 -3.40 12.48 10.90
N PHE A 394 -4.15 11.64 10.20
CA PHE A 394 -4.22 11.68 8.74
C PHE A 394 -4.86 12.99 8.21
N VAL A 395 -5.86 13.52 8.90
CA VAL A 395 -6.45 14.83 8.56
C VAL A 395 -5.44 15.96 8.76
N LEU A 396 -4.67 15.92 9.85
CA LEU A 396 -3.63 16.91 10.12
C LEU A 396 -2.44 16.78 9.16
N ASN A 397 -2.06 15.57 8.75
CA ASN A 397 -1.06 15.35 7.69
C ASN A 397 -1.47 16.04 6.39
N PHE A 398 -2.74 15.88 5.98
CA PHE A 398 -3.28 16.62 4.84
C PHE A 398 -3.17 18.13 5.04
N ALA A 399 -3.50 18.67 6.23
CA ALA A 399 -3.40 20.10 6.52
C ALA A 399 -1.95 20.62 6.40
N ILE A 400 -0.97 19.84 6.88
CA ILE A 400 0.45 20.16 6.71
C ILE A 400 0.83 20.14 5.21
N SER A 401 0.46 19.08 4.52
CA SER A 401 0.79 18.91 3.10
C SER A 401 0.21 20.01 2.23
N ILE A 402 -1.07 20.34 2.40
CA ILE A 402 -1.72 21.41 1.62
C ILE A 402 -1.15 22.78 1.93
N TYR A 403 -0.72 23.05 3.17
CA TYR A 403 -0.01 24.28 3.50
C TYR A 403 1.28 24.42 2.69
N TYR A 404 2.12 23.36 2.66
CA TYR A 404 3.38 23.40 1.91
C TYR A 404 3.16 23.46 0.40
N ILE A 405 2.19 22.72 -0.13
CA ILE A 405 1.83 22.77 -1.55
C ILE A 405 1.36 24.17 -1.93
N SER A 406 0.39 24.70 -1.18
CA SER A 406 -0.21 26.02 -1.44
C SER A 406 0.81 27.13 -1.38
N ARG A 407 1.70 27.12 -0.39
CA ARG A 407 2.69 28.18 -0.16
C ARG A 407 3.86 28.13 -1.15
N TYR A 408 4.34 26.95 -1.52
CA TYR A 408 5.62 26.79 -2.22
C TYR A 408 5.54 26.18 -3.61
N ALA A 409 4.55 25.34 -3.90
CA ALA A 409 4.43 24.66 -5.18
C ALA A 409 3.46 25.36 -6.14
N ILE A 410 2.28 25.75 -5.67
CA ILE A 410 1.23 26.31 -6.52
C ILE A 410 0.96 27.80 -6.28
N LEU A 411 1.54 28.42 -5.27
CA LEU A 411 1.40 29.81 -4.88
C LEU A 411 -0.08 30.26 -4.86
N GLN A 412 -0.91 29.53 -4.10
CA GLN A 412 -2.35 29.77 -3.96
C GLN A 412 -2.71 29.99 -2.50
N SER A 413 -3.65 30.91 -2.22
CA SER A 413 -4.20 31.06 -0.88
C SER A 413 -4.94 29.79 -0.40
N LEU A 414 -4.74 29.42 0.86
CA LEU A 414 -5.51 28.31 1.47
C LEU A 414 -7.02 28.60 1.43
N LYS A 415 -7.43 29.85 1.63
CA LYS A 415 -8.83 30.28 1.53
C LYS A 415 -9.41 29.95 0.15
N ASP A 416 -8.67 30.28 -0.92
CA ASP A 416 -9.12 29.99 -2.30
C ASP A 416 -9.16 28.49 -2.59
N TYR A 417 -8.25 27.75 -1.99
CA TYR A 417 -8.25 26.29 -2.13
C TYR A 417 -9.48 25.68 -1.45
N PHE A 418 -9.73 26.02 -0.19
CA PHE A 418 -10.86 25.49 0.55
C PHE A 418 -12.21 25.99 0.02
N SER A 419 -12.33 27.24 -0.43
CA SER A 419 -13.57 27.76 -1.02
C SER A 419 -14.00 27.00 -2.27
N LYS A 420 -13.05 26.48 -3.08
CA LYS A 420 -13.35 25.66 -4.25
C LYS A 420 -13.78 24.24 -3.89
N ASN A 421 -13.39 23.76 -2.71
CA ASN A 421 -13.62 22.37 -2.29
C ASN A 421 -14.76 22.22 -1.27
N ILE A 422 -15.21 23.30 -0.62
CA ILE A 422 -16.26 23.29 0.42
C ILE A 422 -17.57 22.65 -0.07
N LYS A 423 -17.92 22.84 -1.34
CA LYS A 423 -19.10 22.23 -1.97
C LYS A 423 -19.12 20.70 -1.88
N PHE A 424 -17.96 20.04 -1.91
CA PHE A 424 -17.86 18.59 -1.78
C PHE A 424 -18.11 18.13 -0.34
N PHE A 425 -17.69 18.91 0.65
CA PHE A 425 -18.00 18.64 2.05
C PHE A 425 -19.50 18.83 2.35
N LEU A 426 -20.14 19.85 1.76
CA LEU A 426 -21.59 20.02 1.84
C LEU A 426 -22.33 18.84 1.16
N SER A 427 -21.84 18.42 0.00
CA SER A 427 -22.33 17.25 -0.69
C SER A 427 -22.19 15.96 0.15
N MET A 428 -21.11 15.83 0.93
CA MET A 428 -20.90 14.70 1.85
C MET A 428 -22.03 14.62 2.90
N LEU A 429 -22.49 15.76 3.44
CA LEU A 429 -23.60 15.79 4.40
C LEU A 429 -24.88 15.20 3.80
N LEU A 430 -25.21 15.56 2.57
CA LEU A 430 -26.38 15.01 1.88
C LEU A 430 -26.23 13.51 1.64
N CYS A 431 -25.07 13.06 1.17
CA CYS A 431 -24.79 11.64 1.01
C CYS A 431 -24.91 10.88 2.35
N THR A 432 -24.42 11.47 3.44
CA THR A 432 -24.54 10.92 4.80
C THR A 432 -26.00 10.74 5.21
N LEU A 433 -26.85 11.74 4.99
CA LEU A 433 -28.28 11.65 5.28
C LEU A 433 -28.98 10.53 4.50
N LEU A 434 -28.64 10.35 3.23
CA LEU A 434 -29.15 9.25 2.40
C LEU A 434 -28.72 7.89 2.95
N MET A 435 -27.46 7.74 3.38
CA MET A 435 -26.95 6.48 3.96
C MET A 435 -27.63 6.16 5.30
N ILE A 436 -27.85 7.17 6.13
CA ILE A 436 -28.62 7.05 7.39
C ILE A 436 -30.04 6.58 7.08
N GLY A 437 -30.73 7.20 6.10
CA GLY A 437 -32.07 6.82 5.71
C GLY A 437 -32.18 5.34 5.33
N ILE A 438 -31.24 4.82 4.54
CA ILE A 438 -31.23 3.39 4.18
C ILE A 438 -30.99 2.52 5.43
N SER A 439 -30.15 2.94 6.36
CA SER A 439 -29.86 2.17 7.57
C SER A 439 -31.08 2.01 8.48
N PHE A 440 -32.08 2.93 8.43
CA PHE A 440 -33.32 2.82 9.16
C PHE A 440 -34.34 1.84 8.54
N LEU A 441 -34.14 1.41 7.28
CA LEU A 441 -35.09 0.50 6.60
C LEU A 441 -35.01 -0.95 7.09
N ASN A 442 -34.10 -1.27 8.02
CA ASN A 442 -33.90 -2.61 8.60
C ASN A 442 -33.88 -3.76 7.57
N LEU A 443 -33.24 -3.51 6.42
CA LEU A 443 -33.12 -4.48 5.34
C LEU A 443 -32.15 -5.62 5.74
N ASN A 444 -32.31 -6.79 5.14
CA ASN A 444 -31.34 -7.86 5.25
C ASN A 444 -29.95 -7.35 4.81
N MET A 445 -28.88 -7.86 5.43
CA MET A 445 -27.50 -7.36 5.28
C MET A 445 -27.07 -7.22 3.81
N LEU A 446 -27.37 -8.20 2.94
CA LEU A 446 -27.03 -8.15 1.51
C LEU A 446 -27.86 -7.09 0.76
N PHE A 447 -29.16 -6.96 1.08
CA PHE A 447 -30.01 -5.94 0.48
C PHE A 447 -29.65 -4.54 0.97
N SER A 448 -29.29 -4.37 2.25
CA SER A 448 -28.79 -3.11 2.79
C SER A 448 -27.53 -2.66 2.07
N LEU A 449 -26.53 -3.54 1.91
CA LEU A 449 -25.30 -3.22 1.21
C LEU A 449 -25.53 -2.87 -0.26
N SER A 450 -26.37 -3.67 -0.98
CA SER A 450 -26.67 -3.40 -2.39
C SER A 450 -27.44 -2.09 -2.58
N ALA A 451 -28.37 -1.75 -1.69
CA ALA A 451 -29.07 -0.47 -1.70
C ALA A 451 -28.12 0.70 -1.46
N LYS A 452 -27.20 0.58 -0.48
CA LYS A 452 -26.18 1.61 -0.20
C LYS A 452 -25.21 1.79 -1.37
N ILE A 453 -24.79 0.70 -2.04
CA ILE A 453 -23.99 0.77 -3.27
C ILE A 453 -24.76 1.51 -4.36
N LEU A 454 -26.00 1.13 -4.62
CA LEU A 454 -26.83 1.76 -5.64
C LEU A 454 -26.98 3.26 -5.39
N VAL A 455 -27.32 3.65 -4.15
CA VAL A 455 -27.46 5.06 -3.77
C VAL A 455 -26.13 5.80 -3.90
N ALA A 456 -25.00 5.22 -3.49
CA ALA A 456 -23.69 5.83 -3.66
C ALA A 456 -23.36 6.08 -5.14
N VAL A 457 -23.64 5.11 -6.01
CA VAL A 457 -23.41 5.24 -7.46
C VAL A 457 -24.35 6.29 -8.08
N LEU A 458 -25.65 6.24 -7.80
CA LEU A 458 -26.59 7.22 -8.31
C LEU A 458 -26.28 8.64 -7.81
N TYR A 459 -25.91 8.76 -6.53
CA TYR A 459 -25.49 10.01 -5.96
C TYR A 459 -24.18 10.55 -6.62
N ALA A 460 -23.23 9.68 -6.89
CA ALA A 460 -21.99 10.04 -7.59
C ALA A 460 -22.27 10.55 -9.01
N LEU A 461 -23.18 9.90 -9.75
CA LEU A 461 -23.58 10.32 -11.08
C LEU A 461 -24.31 11.67 -11.05
N PHE A 462 -25.31 11.82 -10.19
CA PHE A 462 -26.09 13.05 -10.07
C PHE A 462 -25.22 14.24 -9.63
N SER A 463 -24.47 14.09 -8.54
CA SER A 463 -23.61 15.15 -8.01
C SER A 463 -22.43 15.46 -8.92
N GLY A 464 -21.88 14.47 -9.63
CA GLY A 464 -20.82 14.68 -10.63
C GLY A 464 -21.29 15.50 -11.84
N LEU A 465 -22.52 15.28 -12.29
CA LEU A 465 -23.17 16.13 -13.33
C LEU A 465 -23.47 17.52 -12.79
N TYR A 466 -24.00 17.64 -11.58
CA TYR A 466 -24.31 18.93 -10.95
C TYR A 466 -23.07 19.81 -10.77
N PHE A 467 -21.95 19.24 -10.31
CA PHE A 467 -20.69 19.96 -10.15
C PHE A 467 -19.92 20.13 -11.46
N ARG A 468 -20.46 19.65 -12.58
CA ARG A 468 -19.82 19.70 -13.92
C ARG A 468 -18.45 19.04 -13.96
N LEU A 469 -18.25 18.01 -13.13
CA LEU A 469 -17.02 17.23 -13.17
C LEU A 469 -16.97 16.31 -14.42
N PHE A 470 -18.17 15.86 -14.89
CA PHE A 470 -18.35 15.09 -16.11
C PHE A 470 -19.35 15.80 -17.00
N SER A 471 -19.18 15.69 -18.33
CA SER A 471 -20.22 16.06 -19.28
C SER A 471 -21.00 14.81 -19.71
N PHE A 472 -22.28 14.93 -20.00
CA PHE A 472 -23.14 13.82 -20.44
C PHE A 472 -22.57 13.14 -21.70
N ASN A 473 -21.93 13.92 -22.60
CA ASN A 473 -21.28 13.41 -23.79
C ASN A 473 -20.03 12.57 -23.49
N GLN A 474 -19.32 12.81 -22.38
CA GLN A 474 -18.21 11.99 -21.95
C GLN A 474 -18.67 10.65 -21.37
N LEU A 475 -19.78 10.63 -20.63
CA LEU A 475 -20.37 9.40 -20.09
C LEU A 475 -20.92 8.49 -21.21
N THR A 476 -21.61 9.05 -22.21
CA THR A 476 -22.14 8.27 -23.34
C THR A 476 -21.03 7.75 -24.26
N SER A 477 -19.88 8.43 -24.35
CA SER A 477 -18.71 7.94 -25.10
C SER A 477 -17.97 6.79 -24.42
N LEU A 478 -18.07 6.66 -23.08
CA LEU A 478 -17.49 5.53 -22.32
C LEU A 478 -18.34 4.24 -22.47
N VAL A 479 -19.66 4.38 -22.67
CA VAL A 479 -20.57 3.24 -22.86
C VAL A 479 -20.56 2.74 -24.32
N LYS A 480 -20.11 3.58 -25.29
CA LYS A 480 -20.05 3.24 -26.72
C LYS A 480 -18.68 2.68 -27.17
N LYS A 481 -17.68 2.55 -26.30
CA LYS A 481 -16.40 1.87 -26.52
C LYS A 481 -16.35 0.58 -25.72
#